data_9cde11f3a480f7cf21b696640b144f2d
#
_entry.id   9cde11f3a480f7cf21b696640b144f2d
#
_cell.length_a   1.000
_cell.length_b   1.000
_cell.length_c   1.000
_cell.angle_alpha   90.00
_cell.angle_beta   90.00
_cell.angle_gamma   90.00
#
_symmetry.space_group_name_H-M   'P 1'
#
loop_
_entity.id
_entity.type
_entity.pdbx_description
1 polymer ?
#
loop_
_entity_poly.entity_id
_entity_poly.type
_entity_poly.pdbx_seq_one_letter_code
_entity_poly.pdbx_strand_id
1 'polypeptide(L)'
;ESKKLWIDIDSHLILKVEFYTGSGRLYRNVECSDFHYVKEILFPMSIYVQDLKSKTDFQITVKDIELNPSFDMDIFIPKDQ
;
A
#
# COMPACT_ATOMS: atom_id res chain seq x y z
N GLU A 1 19.45 -3.04 1.84
CA GLU A 1 18.07 -2.74 2.21
C GLU A 1 17.22 -4.00 2.18
N SER A 2 16.26 -4.05 3.04
CA SER A 2 15.36 -5.17 3.10
C SER A 2 13.94 -4.66 3.40
N LYS A 3 12.98 -5.52 3.18
CA LYS A 3 11.60 -5.19 3.51
C LYS A 3 10.89 -6.45 3.98
N LYS A 4 9.88 -6.24 4.80
CA LYS A 4 9.03 -7.33 5.28
C LYS A 4 7.61 -7.06 4.79
N LEU A 5 6.96 -8.13 4.38
CA LEU A 5 5.61 -8.07 3.87
C LEU A 5 4.69 -8.90 4.76
N TRP A 6 3.55 -8.36 5.09
CA TRP A 6 2.49 -9.12 5.74
C TRP A 6 1.41 -9.35 4.70
N ILE A 7 1.17 -10.60 4.37
CA ILE A 7 0.26 -10.98 3.31
C ILE A 7 -0.83 -11.87 3.89
N ASP A 8 -2.08 -11.57 3.54
CA ASP A 8 -3.18 -12.46 3.91
C ASP A 8 -3.12 -13.69 3.01
N ILE A 9 -2.99 -14.85 3.63
CA ILE A 9 -2.80 -16.09 2.89
C ILE A 9 -4.00 -16.41 2.01
N ASP A 10 -5.21 -16.14 2.51
CA ASP A 10 -6.41 -16.50 1.78
C ASP A 10 -6.66 -15.62 0.57
N SER A 11 -6.46 -14.31 0.71
CA SER A 11 -6.76 -13.37 -0.35
C SER A 11 -5.53 -12.94 -1.14
N HIS A 12 -4.34 -13.25 -0.63
CA HIS A 12 -3.07 -12.84 -1.22
C HIS A 12 -2.91 -11.32 -1.28
N LEU A 13 -3.55 -10.63 -0.33
CA LEU A 13 -3.45 -9.18 -0.26
C LEU A 13 -2.30 -8.77 0.62
N ILE A 14 -1.62 -7.71 0.22
CA ILE A 14 -0.56 -7.13 1.04
C ILE A 14 -1.22 -6.24 2.08
N LEU A 15 -1.04 -6.59 3.35
CA LEU A 15 -1.65 -5.86 4.46
C LEU A 15 -0.71 -4.79 5.01
N LYS A 16 0.58 -5.06 4.95
CA LYS A 16 1.55 -4.17 5.56
C LYS A 16 2.90 -4.40 4.92
N VAL A 17 3.68 -3.33 4.78
CA VAL A 17 5.05 -3.41 4.29
C VAL A 17 5.93 -2.58 5.19
N GLU A 18 7.04 -3.14 5.63
CA GLU A 18 8.04 -2.43 6.40
C GLU A 18 9.34 -2.39 5.62
N PHE A 19 9.93 -1.22 5.52
CA PHE A 19 11.20 -1.04 4.80
C PHE A 19 12.31 -0.77 5.81
N TYR A 20 13.42 -1.46 5.61
CA TYR A 20 14.56 -1.36 6.51
C TYR A 20 15.80 -0.92 5.77
N THR A 21 16.65 -0.14 6.44
CA THR A 21 17.94 0.23 5.90
C THR A 21 18.88 -0.96 5.92
N GLY A 22 20.04 -0.80 5.31
CA GLY A 22 21.04 -1.87 5.33
C GLY A 22 21.53 -2.22 6.72
N SER A 23 21.42 -1.28 7.67
CA SER A 23 21.81 -1.55 9.05
C SER A 23 20.68 -2.18 9.87
N GLY A 24 19.52 -2.41 9.25
CA GLY A 24 18.43 -3.06 9.96
C GLY A 24 17.47 -2.11 10.65
N ARG A 25 17.54 -0.83 10.37
CA ARG A 25 16.67 0.15 11.00
C ARG A 25 15.42 0.36 10.14
N LEU A 26 14.26 0.32 10.79
CA LEU A 26 13.00 0.59 10.12
C LEU A 26 12.93 2.07 9.74
N TYR A 27 12.68 2.35 8.46
CA TYR A 27 12.58 3.74 8.03
C TYR A 27 11.24 4.07 7.36
N ARG A 28 10.47 3.10 6.96
CA ARG A 28 9.17 3.37 6.37
C ARG A 28 8.22 2.22 6.67
N ASN A 29 6.98 2.57 6.96
CA ASN A 29 5.94 1.60 7.26
C ASN A 29 4.71 1.97 6.43
N VAL A 30 4.15 0.99 5.73
CA VAL A 30 2.95 1.17 4.93
C VAL A 30 1.93 0.15 5.38
N GLU A 31 0.74 0.62 5.74
CA GLU A 31 -0.35 -0.26 6.17
C GLU A 31 -1.56 -0.05 5.30
N CYS A 32 -2.11 -1.14 4.80
CA CYS A 32 -3.31 -1.11 3.98
C CYS A 32 -4.48 -1.64 4.79
N SER A 33 -5.63 -0.98 4.66
CA SER A 33 -6.80 -1.38 5.43
C SER A 33 -8.06 -1.00 4.69
N ASP A 34 -9.20 -1.33 5.29
CA ASP A 34 -10.51 -0.97 4.76
C ASP A 34 -10.68 -1.51 3.34
N PHE A 35 -10.52 -2.81 3.19
CA PHE A 35 -10.60 -3.44 1.87
C PHE A 35 -12.04 -3.59 1.42
N HIS A 36 -12.33 -3.21 0.20
CA HIS A 36 -13.66 -3.30 -0.39
C HIS A 36 -13.58 -3.92 -1.77
N TYR A 37 -14.61 -4.65 -2.14
CA TYR A 37 -14.69 -5.24 -3.46
C TYR A 37 -15.17 -4.22 -4.47
N VAL A 38 -14.44 -4.13 -5.58
CA VAL A 38 -14.87 -3.38 -6.74
C VAL A 38 -14.89 -4.37 -7.89
N LYS A 39 -16.09 -4.80 -8.28
CA LYS A 39 -16.32 -5.83 -9.29
C LYS A 39 -15.63 -7.09 -8.84
N GLU A 40 -15.26 -7.74 -8.38
CA GLU A 40 -14.64 -8.99 -7.97
C GLU A 40 -13.19 -8.82 -7.56
N ILE A 41 -12.72 -7.56 -7.53
CA ILE A 41 -11.35 -7.27 -7.12
C ILE A 41 -11.39 -6.55 -5.79
N LEU A 42 -10.56 -6.98 -4.87
CA LEU A 42 -10.50 -6.41 -3.53
C LEU A 42 -9.43 -5.33 -3.49
N PHE A 43 -9.83 -4.11 -3.14
CA PHE A 43 -8.92 -2.97 -3.08
C PHE A 43 -8.86 -2.40 -1.67
N PRO A 44 -7.68 -1.94 -1.24
CA PRO A 44 -7.58 -1.20 0.01
C PRO A 44 -8.11 0.22 -0.21
N MET A 45 -9.02 0.64 0.64
CA MET A 45 -9.56 1.98 0.57
C MET A 45 -8.83 2.95 1.49
N SER A 46 -7.95 2.45 2.31
CA SER A 46 -7.18 3.28 3.22
C SER A 46 -5.75 2.78 3.25
N ILE A 47 -4.81 3.70 3.01
CA ILE A 47 -3.38 3.36 3.03
C ILE A 47 -2.70 4.38 3.93
N TYR A 48 -2.05 3.88 4.97
CA TYR A 48 -1.33 4.73 5.91
C TYR A 48 0.16 4.55 5.67
N VAL A 49 0.84 5.67 5.45
CA VAL A 49 2.29 5.67 5.21
C VAL A 49 2.96 6.46 6.30
N GLN A 50 3.91 5.83 6.96
CA GLN A 50 4.69 6.47 8.01
C GLN A 50 6.15 6.44 7.60
N ASP A 51 6.75 7.62 7.48
CA ASP A 51 8.15 7.75 7.14
C ASP A 51 8.91 8.18 8.39
N LEU A 52 9.65 7.25 8.96
CA LEU A 52 10.35 7.51 10.21
C LEU A 52 11.62 8.32 10.01
N LYS A 53 12.13 8.31 8.80
CA LYS A 53 13.34 9.06 8.50
C LYS A 53 13.07 10.56 8.45
N SER A 54 11.97 10.94 7.81
CA SER A 54 11.58 12.34 7.74
C SER A 54 10.62 12.74 8.85
N LYS A 55 10.18 11.75 9.65
CA LYS A 55 9.26 11.96 10.77
C LYS A 55 7.94 12.54 10.30
N THR A 56 7.46 12.04 9.16
CA THR A 56 6.18 12.45 8.61
C THR A 56 5.30 11.24 8.42
N ASP A 57 4.02 11.46 8.37
CA ASP A 57 3.06 10.41 8.06
C ASP A 57 1.91 11.02 7.30
N PHE A 58 1.23 10.18 6.54
CA PHE A 58 0.05 10.62 5.83
C PHE A 58 -0.83 9.43 5.53
N GLN A 59 -2.09 9.70 5.26
CA GLN A 59 -3.06 8.66 4.96
C GLN A 59 -3.73 8.98 3.64
N ILE A 60 -3.84 7.97 2.79
CA ILE A 60 -4.53 8.07 1.51
C ILE A 60 -5.87 7.36 1.68
N THR A 61 -6.95 8.07 1.42
CA THR A 61 -8.28 7.48 1.49
C THR A 61 -8.90 7.51 0.11
N VAL A 62 -9.30 6.34 -0.38
CA VAL A 62 -9.91 6.21 -1.69
C VAL A 62 -11.42 6.19 -1.49
N LYS A 63 -12.11 7.13 -2.12
CA LYS A 63 -13.55 7.22 -1.98
C LYS A 63 -14.29 6.48 -3.07
N ASP A 64 -13.69 6.41 -4.24
CA ASP A 64 -14.37 5.88 -5.41
C ASP A 64 -13.37 5.26 -6.36
N ILE A 65 -13.66 4.05 -6.81
CA ILE A 65 -12.85 3.39 -7.81
C ILE A 65 -13.77 2.94 -8.93
N GLU A 66 -13.47 3.36 -10.14
CA GLU A 66 -14.17 2.90 -11.32
C GLU A 66 -13.25 2.08 -12.18
N LEU A 67 -13.69 0.88 -12.53
CA LEU A 67 -12.93 0.00 -13.40
C LEU A 67 -13.61 -0.04 -14.76
N ASN A 68 -12.84 0.22 -15.78
CA ASN A 68 -13.35 0.13 -17.15
C ASN A 68 -12.23 -0.39 -18.05
N PRO A 69 -12.58 -0.79 -19.30
CA PRO A 69 -11.58 -1.43 -20.17
C PRO A 69 -10.38 -0.57 -20.48
N SER A 70 -10.52 0.74 -20.43
CA SER A 70 -9.41 1.63 -20.72
C SER A 70 -8.64 2.05 -19.49
N PHE A 71 -9.00 1.51 -18.34
CA PHE A 71 -8.36 1.88 -17.09
C PHE A 71 -6.92 1.39 -17.05
N ASP A 72 -6.01 2.29 -16.75
CA ASP A 72 -4.59 1.97 -16.67
C ASP A 72 -4.20 1.84 -15.20
N MET A 73 -3.84 0.62 -14.81
CA MET A 73 -3.49 0.35 -13.41
C MET A 73 -2.22 1.08 -12.97
N ASP A 74 -1.44 1.55 -13.91
CA ASP A 74 -0.21 2.26 -13.59
C ASP A 74 -0.47 3.55 -12.82
N ILE A 75 -1.66 4.10 -12.92
CA ILE A 75 -1.95 5.33 -12.20
C ILE A 75 -1.99 5.13 -10.70
N PHE A 76 -2.11 3.89 -10.24
CA PHE A 76 -2.10 3.58 -8.80
C PHE A 76 -0.71 3.26 -8.29
N ILE A 77 0.26 3.10 -9.16
CA ILE A 77 1.61 2.75 -8.78
C ILE A 77 2.48 3.98 -8.87
N PRO A 78 3.11 4.43 -7.76
CA PRO A 78 3.98 5.60 -7.79
C PRO A 78 5.11 5.36 -8.78
N LYS A 79 5.28 6.23 -9.67
CA LYS A 79 6.35 6.09 -10.63
C LYS A 79 7.61 6.63 -10.04
N ASP A 80 7.99 6.65 -9.52
CA ASP A 80 8.98 7.00 -9.12
C ASP A 80 9.66 7.08 -8.86
N GLN A 81 9.44 7.08 -8.84
CA GLN A 81 9.92 7.24 -8.47
C GLN A 81 11.00 7.33 -8.08
#